data_bebfb1fe78737e264177f2667b0a20f8
#
_entry.id   bebfb1fe78737e264177f2667b0a20f8
#
_cell.length_a   1.000
_cell.length_b   1.000
_cell.length_c   1.000
_cell.angle_alpha   90.00
_cell.angle_beta   90.00
_cell.angle_gamma   90.00
#
_symmetry.space_group_name_H-M   'P 1'
#
loop_
_entity.id
_entity.type
_entity.pdbx_description
1 polymer ?
#
loop_
_entity_poly.entity_id
_entity_poly.type
_entity_poly.pdbx_seq_one_letter_code
_entity_poly.pdbx_strand_id
1 'polypeptide(L)'
;RFIGMQVPYSLLDRAVERSIIPMAAHWDMAVLPWGLLEAGILTGKFLKKIKDSTRIDQKKLKLREKSQNIVKEVQSVAQETGKPMSQVAINWVRQNPVAQMIPILGARSAKQLKDNLDAIDWKLTEEQYQRLDTVSQIDLGFPQDMLNGNRYIFGATFDKIDNHRK
;
A
#
# COMPACT_ATOMS: atom_id res chain seq x y z
N ARG A 1 -14.44 -16.55 16.16
CA ARG A 1 -13.16 -15.95 15.76
C ARG A 1 -13.35 -15.21 14.44
N PHE A 2 -12.87 -13.96 14.33
CA PHE A 2 -12.85 -13.25 13.07
C PHE A 2 -11.78 -13.84 12.16
N ILE A 3 -12.08 -14.00 10.87
CA ILE A 3 -11.18 -14.58 9.87
C ILE A 3 -10.56 -13.53 8.94
N GLY A 4 -11.07 -12.32 8.96
CA GLY A 4 -10.57 -11.22 8.14
C GLY A 4 -11.12 -9.88 8.58
N MET A 5 -10.54 -8.80 8.04
CA MET A 5 -10.94 -7.42 8.31
C MET A 5 -10.82 -6.56 7.06
N GLN A 6 -11.73 -5.60 6.94
CA GLN A 6 -11.77 -4.67 5.83
C GLN A 6 -11.32 -3.29 6.28
N VAL A 7 -10.31 -2.73 5.61
CA VAL A 7 -9.67 -1.45 5.99
C VAL A 7 -9.27 -0.65 4.76
N PRO A 8 -9.18 0.69 4.84
CA PRO A 8 -8.52 1.48 3.81
C PRO A 8 -7.02 1.19 3.84
N TYR A 9 -6.43 0.95 2.67
CA TYR A 9 -4.98 0.77 2.57
C TYR A 9 -4.47 1.02 1.15
N SER A 10 -3.50 1.88 1.03
CA SER A 10 -2.87 2.26 -0.23
C SER A 10 -1.48 2.86 0.01
N LEU A 11 -0.73 3.15 -1.05
CA LEU A 11 0.52 3.91 -0.97
C LEU A 11 0.35 5.33 -0.37
N LEU A 12 -0.87 5.88 -0.39
CA LEU A 12 -1.17 7.21 0.16
C LEU A 12 -1.81 7.17 1.55
N ASP A 13 -2.38 6.02 1.93
CA ASP A 13 -2.98 5.79 3.27
C ASP A 13 -2.44 4.48 3.85
N ARG A 14 -1.47 4.61 4.73
CA ARG A 14 -0.76 3.50 5.40
C ARG A 14 -1.02 3.47 6.92
N ALA A 15 -1.99 4.24 7.42
CA ALA A 15 -2.22 4.38 8.86
C ALA A 15 -2.47 3.05 9.59
N VAL A 16 -3.06 2.08 8.90
CA VAL A 16 -3.37 0.73 9.42
C VAL A 16 -2.13 -0.13 9.72
N GLU A 17 -0.96 0.27 9.23
CA GLU A 17 0.31 -0.40 9.53
C GLU A 17 0.75 -0.21 10.98
N ARG A 18 0.24 0.80 11.67
CA ARG A 18 0.56 1.04 13.09
C ARG A 18 0.10 -0.07 14.02
N SER A 19 -1.02 -0.71 13.71
CA SER A 19 -1.62 -1.69 14.62
C SER A 19 -2.43 -2.77 13.92
N ILE A 20 -3.23 -2.41 12.92
CA ILE A 20 -4.22 -3.32 12.33
C ILE A 20 -3.56 -4.43 11.51
N ILE A 21 -2.63 -4.09 10.62
CA ILE A 21 -1.91 -5.09 9.83
C ILE A 21 -1.06 -6.02 10.71
N PRO A 22 -0.26 -5.53 11.68
CA PRO A 22 0.44 -6.39 12.63
C PRO A 22 -0.50 -7.28 13.45
N MET A 23 -1.65 -6.76 13.88
CA MET A 23 -2.65 -7.55 14.58
C MET A 23 -3.25 -8.64 13.69
N ALA A 24 -3.57 -8.33 12.44
CA ALA A 24 -4.09 -9.31 11.48
C ALA A 24 -3.08 -10.44 11.25
N ALA A 25 -1.81 -10.11 11.06
CA ALA A 25 -0.73 -11.09 10.95
C ALA A 25 -0.61 -11.97 12.22
N HIS A 26 -0.68 -11.34 13.39
CA HIS A 26 -0.61 -12.06 14.68
C HIS A 26 -1.74 -13.08 14.86
N TRP A 27 -2.93 -12.79 14.37
CA TRP A 27 -4.12 -13.64 14.51
C TRP A 27 -4.43 -14.48 13.27
N ASP A 28 -3.54 -14.53 12.30
CA ASP A 28 -3.73 -15.23 11.02
C ASP A 28 -5.02 -14.81 10.30
N MET A 29 -5.32 -13.51 10.33
CA MET A 29 -6.49 -12.92 9.71
C MET A 29 -6.14 -12.36 8.33
N ALA A 30 -7.04 -12.54 7.36
CA ALA A 30 -6.90 -11.86 6.08
C ALA A 30 -7.22 -10.36 6.20
N VAL A 31 -6.51 -9.53 5.46
CA VAL A 31 -6.81 -8.11 5.30
C VAL A 31 -7.47 -7.89 3.95
N LEU A 32 -8.64 -7.25 3.93
CA LEU A 32 -9.38 -6.90 2.73
C LEU A 32 -9.25 -5.38 2.48
N PRO A 33 -8.13 -4.93 1.88
CA PRO A 33 -7.90 -3.52 1.65
C PRO A 33 -8.84 -2.97 0.57
N TRP A 34 -9.36 -1.76 0.83
CA TRP A 34 -10.11 -0.97 -0.14
C TRP A 34 -9.46 0.39 -0.34
N GLY A 35 -9.86 1.13 -1.36
CA GLY A 35 -9.29 2.45 -1.63
C GLY A 35 -7.90 2.44 -2.27
N LEU A 36 -7.43 1.30 -2.80
CA LEU A 36 -6.08 1.09 -3.31
C LEU A 36 -5.59 2.14 -4.29
N LEU A 37 -6.49 2.72 -5.07
CA LEU A 37 -6.19 3.71 -6.13
C LEU A 37 -6.48 5.15 -5.71
N GLU A 38 -6.90 5.38 -4.45
CA GLU A 38 -7.19 6.71 -3.88
C GLU A 38 -8.04 7.57 -4.82
N ALA A 39 -9.25 7.11 -5.08
CA ALA A 39 -10.20 7.75 -6.00
C ALA A 39 -9.61 8.08 -7.38
N GLY A 40 -8.56 7.37 -7.79
CA GLY A 40 -7.88 7.52 -9.07
C GLY A 40 -6.60 8.36 -9.03
N ILE A 41 -6.14 8.84 -7.88
CA ILE A 41 -4.87 9.58 -7.76
C ILE A 41 -3.71 8.69 -8.23
N LEU A 42 -3.65 7.44 -7.80
CA LEU A 42 -2.61 6.49 -8.15
C LEU A 42 -2.76 5.88 -9.56
N THR A 43 -3.74 6.33 -10.34
CA THR A 43 -3.88 5.91 -11.77
C THR A 43 -3.17 6.86 -12.74
N GLY A 44 -2.55 7.95 -12.24
CA GLY A 44 -1.90 8.97 -13.07
C GLY A 44 -2.88 9.93 -13.77
N LYS A 45 -4.18 9.80 -13.57
CA LYS A 45 -5.18 10.69 -14.21
C LYS A 45 -4.96 12.16 -13.86
N PHE A 46 -4.42 12.45 -12.70
CA PHE A 46 -4.16 13.81 -12.24
C PHE A 46 -2.84 14.41 -12.75
N LEU A 47 -2.00 13.61 -13.41
CA LEU A 47 -0.77 14.09 -14.05
C LEU A 47 -1.04 14.76 -15.41
N LYS A 48 -2.21 14.54 -15.99
CA LYS A 48 -2.64 15.14 -17.26
C LYS A 48 -3.92 15.96 -17.03
N LYS A 49 -4.08 17.09 -17.76
CA LYS A 49 -5.37 17.80 -17.79
C LYS A 49 -6.39 16.91 -18.50
N ILE A 50 -7.28 16.26 -17.76
CA ILE A 50 -8.29 15.35 -18.31
C ILE A 50 -9.66 16.04 -18.34
N LYS A 51 -10.40 15.81 -19.43
CA LYS A 51 -11.80 16.26 -19.62
C LYS A 51 -12.84 15.31 -18.98
N ASP A 52 -12.41 14.15 -18.46
CA ASP A 52 -13.33 13.12 -17.94
C ASP A 52 -13.79 13.40 -16.50
N SER A 53 -15.00 12.94 -16.19
CA SER A 53 -15.58 13.03 -14.85
C SER A 53 -14.76 12.21 -13.83
N THR A 54 -14.05 12.88 -12.96
CA THR A 54 -13.32 12.30 -11.85
C THR A 54 -14.16 12.39 -10.54
N ARG A 55 -13.96 11.47 -9.60
CA ARG A 55 -14.60 11.53 -8.27
C ARG A 55 -14.14 12.75 -7.46
N ILE A 56 -12.98 13.28 -7.78
CA ILE A 56 -12.36 14.43 -7.11
C ILE A 56 -12.26 15.58 -8.12
N ASP A 57 -12.65 16.77 -7.70
CA ASP A 57 -12.47 17.99 -8.48
C ASP A 57 -10.97 18.30 -8.60
N GLN A 58 -10.43 18.14 -9.81
CA GLN A 58 -9.00 18.37 -10.09
C GLN A 58 -8.54 19.78 -9.73
N LYS A 59 -9.43 20.78 -9.83
CA LYS A 59 -9.10 22.18 -9.51
C LYS A 59 -8.88 22.41 -8.02
N LYS A 60 -9.43 21.52 -7.17
CA LYS A 60 -9.35 21.60 -5.71
C LYS A 60 -8.29 20.66 -5.13
N LEU A 61 -7.74 19.74 -5.93
CA LEU A 61 -6.78 18.75 -5.47
C LEU A 61 -5.39 19.37 -5.37
N LYS A 62 -5.03 19.86 -4.17
CA LYS A 62 -3.63 20.15 -3.82
C LYS A 62 -3.04 18.93 -3.13
N LEU A 63 -2.31 18.11 -3.86
CA LEU A 63 -1.53 17.02 -3.27
C LEU A 63 -0.38 17.60 -2.43
N ARG A 64 -0.20 17.07 -1.23
CA ARG A 64 0.98 17.36 -0.40
C ARG A 64 2.24 16.86 -1.12
N GLU A 65 3.38 17.45 -0.87
CA GLU A 65 4.66 17.11 -1.50
C GLU A 65 4.96 15.61 -1.43
N LYS A 66 4.79 14.99 -0.26
CA LYS A 66 4.93 13.54 -0.09
C LYS A 66 4.05 12.75 -1.06
N SER A 67 2.77 13.12 -1.17
CA SER A 67 1.84 12.44 -2.09
C SER A 67 2.25 12.60 -3.56
N GLN A 68 2.81 13.76 -3.92
CA GLN A 68 3.34 13.98 -5.27
C GLN A 68 4.54 13.08 -5.56
N ASN A 69 5.45 12.92 -4.59
CA ASN A 69 6.62 12.06 -4.72
C ASN A 69 6.22 10.58 -4.86
N ILE A 70 5.21 10.14 -4.08
CA ILE A 70 4.65 8.79 -4.22
C ILE A 70 4.08 8.57 -5.63
N VAL A 71 3.28 9.51 -6.15
CA VAL A 71 2.70 9.40 -7.50
C VAL A 71 3.78 9.37 -8.58
N LYS A 72 4.84 10.17 -8.44
CA LYS A 72 5.99 10.15 -9.36
C LYS A 72 6.71 8.81 -9.34
N GLU A 73 6.90 8.21 -8.16
CA GLU A 73 7.55 6.91 -8.04
C GLU A 73 6.70 5.79 -8.67
N VAL A 74 5.38 5.80 -8.41
CA VAL A 74 4.44 4.88 -9.10
C VAL A 74 4.52 5.04 -10.61
N GLN A 75 4.68 6.26 -11.11
CA GLN A 75 4.84 6.53 -12.55
C GLN A 75 6.17 5.98 -13.08
N SER A 76 7.27 6.15 -12.34
CA SER A 76 8.58 5.63 -12.70
C SER A 76 8.54 4.10 -12.85
N VAL A 77 8.03 3.41 -11.84
CA VAL A 77 7.88 1.94 -11.87
C VAL A 77 6.94 1.49 -13.00
N ALA A 78 5.87 2.24 -13.27
CA ALA A 78 4.96 1.95 -14.37
C ALA A 78 5.65 2.06 -15.74
N GLN A 79 6.54 3.03 -15.92
CA GLN A 79 7.34 3.19 -17.13
C GLN A 79 8.37 2.06 -17.29
N GLU A 80 9.06 1.70 -16.23
CA GLU A 80 10.04 0.60 -16.21
C GLU A 80 9.41 -0.76 -16.58
N THR A 81 8.23 -1.02 -16.06
CA THR A 81 7.53 -2.29 -16.25
C THR A 81 6.67 -2.34 -17.52
N GLY A 82 6.40 -1.19 -18.14
CA GLY A 82 5.41 -1.08 -19.23
C GLY A 82 3.98 -1.35 -18.78
N LYS A 83 3.70 -1.31 -17.47
CA LYS A 83 2.39 -1.60 -16.88
C LYS A 83 1.67 -0.33 -16.45
N PRO A 84 0.33 -0.33 -16.40
CA PRO A 84 -0.42 0.82 -15.89
C PRO A 84 -0.09 1.13 -14.43
N MET A 85 -0.09 2.41 -14.06
CA MET A 85 0.12 2.86 -12.67
C MET A 85 -0.88 2.23 -11.68
N SER A 86 -2.12 1.97 -12.12
CA SER A 86 -3.13 1.25 -11.32
C SER A 86 -2.65 -0.15 -10.92
N GLN A 87 -2.05 -0.89 -11.86
CA GLN A 87 -1.56 -2.23 -11.60
C GLN A 87 -0.33 -2.22 -10.69
N VAL A 88 0.55 -1.21 -10.79
CA VAL A 88 1.68 -1.01 -9.87
C VAL A 88 1.17 -0.82 -8.44
N ALA A 89 0.21 0.09 -8.25
CA ALA A 89 -0.36 0.36 -6.92
C ALA A 89 -1.09 -0.87 -6.34
N ILE A 90 -1.84 -1.62 -7.15
CA ILE A 90 -2.51 -2.86 -6.74
C ILE A 90 -1.49 -3.91 -6.33
N ASN A 91 -0.42 -4.09 -7.13
CA ASN A 91 0.61 -5.08 -6.84
C ASN A 91 1.39 -4.76 -5.56
N TRP A 92 1.67 -3.49 -5.27
CA TRP A 92 2.30 -3.12 -4.01
C TRP A 92 1.45 -3.54 -2.81
N VAL A 93 0.13 -3.30 -2.83
CA VAL A 93 -0.77 -3.76 -1.77
C VAL A 93 -0.82 -5.29 -1.70
N ARG A 94 -0.97 -5.95 -2.85
CA ARG A 94 -1.11 -7.41 -2.95
C ARG A 94 0.13 -8.17 -2.48
N GLN A 95 1.31 -7.58 -2.66
CA GLN A 95 2.59 -8.18 -2.29
C GLN A 95 3.04 -7.80 -0.87
N ASN A 96 2.15 -7.23 -0.04
CA ASN A 96 2.50 -6.92 1.34
C ASN A 96 3.08 -8.15 2.06
N PRO A 97 4.30 -8.05 2.65
CA PRO A 97 4.97 -9.20 3.24
C PRO A 97 4.47 -9.56 4.64
N VAL A 98 3.69 -8.68 5.28
CA VAL A 98 3.30 -8.82 6.69
C VAL A 98 2.04 -9.64 6.86
N ALA A 99 1.01 -9.41 6.02
CA ALA A 99 -0.27 -10.08 6.15
C ALA A 99 -0.84 -10.52 4.80
N GLN A 100 -1.74 -11.50 4.81
CA GLN A 100 -2.45 -11.95 3.62
C GLN A 100 -3.40 -10.86 3.14
N MET A 101 -3.12 -10.26 1.98
CA MET A 101 -3.93 -9.23 1.36
C MET A 101 -4.91 -9.80 0.33
N ILE A 102 -6.19 -9.44 0.46
CA ILE A 102 -7.25 -9.75 -0.50
C ILE A 102 -7.85 -8.42 -0.97
N PRO A 103 -7.30 -7.78 -2.01
CA PRO A 103 -7.71 -6.44 -2.45
C PRO A 103 -9.16 -6.36 -2.92
N ILE A 104 -9.89 -5.32 -2.49
CA ILE A 104 -11.22 -5.00 -2.98
C ILE A 104 -11.09 -3.92 -4.06
N LEU A 105 -11.39 -4.30 -5.31
CA LEU A 105 -11.27 -3.44 -6.47
C LEU A 105 -12.64 -2.98 -6.97
N GLY A 106 -12.80 -1.66 -7.11
CA GLY A 106 -13.96 -1.06 -7.76
C GLY A 106 -13.65 -0.66 -9.20
N ALA A 107 -14.60 -0.90 -10.12
CA ALA A 107 -14.53 -0.46 -11.51
C ALA A 107 -15.88 0.11 -11.96
N ARG A 108 -15.86 1.05 -12.91
CA ARG A 108 -17.07 1.63 -13.53
C ARG A 108 -17.36 1.04 -14.91
N SER A 109 -16.42 0.30 -15.48
CA SER A 109 -16.56 -0.36 -16.78
C SER A 109 -15.83 -1.70 -16.78
N ALA A 110 -16.26 -2.61 -17.66
CA ALA A 110 -15.59 -3.90 -17.84
C ALA A 110 -14.11 -3.73 -18.22
N LYS A 111 -13.78 -2.72 -19.03
CA LYS A 111 -12.38 -2.42 -19.37
C LYS A 111 -11.55 -2.08 -18.13
N GLN A 112 -12.05 -1.20 -17.24
CA GLN A 112 -11.35 -0.85 -16.00
C GLN A 112 -11.19 -2.07 -15.08
N LEU A 113 -12.22 -2.91 -15.00
CA LEU A 113 -12.13 -4.14 -14.20
C LEU A 113 -11.05 -5.05 -14.74
N LYS A 114 -11.06 -5.29 -16.06
CA LYS A 114 -10.03 -6.10 -16.72
C LYS A 114 -8.63 -5.54 -16.46
N ASP A 115 -8.41 -4.24 -16.71
CA ASP A 115 -7.13 -3.58 -16.49
C ASP A 115 -6.63 -3.73 -15.03
N ASN A 116 -7.55 -3.69 -14.06
CA ASN A 116 -7.20 -3.89 -12.64
C ASN A 116 -6.89 -5.37 -12.33
N LEU A 117 -7.65 -6.30 -12.90
CA LEU A 117 -7.44 -7.74 -12.69
C LEU A 117 -6.14 -8.23 -13.34
N ASP A 118 -5.72 -7.66 -14.46
CA ASP A 118 -4.45 -7.99 -15.12
C ASP A 118 -3.22 -7.75 -14.21
N ALA A 119 -3.40 -7.07 -13.07
CA ALA A 119 -2.35 -6.96 -12.03
C ALA A 119 -1.95 -8.31 -11.44
N ILE A 120 -2.80 -9.34 -11.50
CA ILE A 120 -2.48 -10.67 -10.94
C ILE A 120 -1.46 -11.44 -11.78
N ASP A 121 -1.32 -11.09 -13.06
CA ASP A 121 -0.49 -11.83 -14.02
C ASP A 121 1.01 -11.50 -13.92
N TRP A 122 1.37 -10.55 -13.05
CA TRP A 122 2.76 -10.14 -12.84
C TRP A 122 3.01 -9.67 -11.41
N LYS A 123 4.28 -9.47 -11.07
CA LYS A 123 4.71 -8.99 -9.75
C LYS A 123 5.75 -7.88 -9.90
N LEU A 124 5.77 -6.98 -8.93
CA LEU A 124 6.89 -6.08 -8.71
C LEU A 124 8.12 -6.91 -8.34
N THR A 125 9.29 -6.48 -8.78
CA THR A 125 10.55 -6.97 -8.22
C THR A 125 10.70 -6.46 -6.79
N GLU A 126 11.57 -7.12 -6.01
CA GLU A 126 11.86 -6.66 -4.65
C GLU A 126 12.37 -5.22 -4.62
N GLU A 127 13.24 -4.83 -5.55
CA GLU A 127 13.74 -3.47 -5.68
C GLU A 127 12.62 -2.46 -5.93
N GLN A 128 11.71 -2.76 -6.87
CA GLN A 128 10.58 -1.90 -7.19
C GLN A 128 9.62 -1.77 -5.99
N TYR A 129 9.36 -2.89 -5.31
CA TYR A 129 8.54 -2.91 -4.11
C TYR A 129 9.15 -2.01 -3.02
N GLN A 130 10.43 -2.15 -2.72
CA GLN A 130 11.13 -1.38 -1.70
C GLN A 130 11.22 0.12 -2.01
N ARG A 131 11.38 0.51 -3.26
CA ARG A 131 11.32 1.92 -3.68
C ARG A 131 9.96 2.54 -3.39
N LEU A 132 8.88 1.84 -3.76
CA LEU A 132 7.51 2.28 -3.49
C LEU A 132 7.23 2.31 -1.98
N ASP A 133 7.72 1.33 -1.24
CA ASP A 133 7.57 1.26 0.21
C ASP A 133 8.27 2.43 0.91
N THR A 134 9.52 2.69 0.55
CA THR A 134 10.35 3.76 1.14
C THR A 134 9.73 5.14 0.90
N VAL A 135 9.32 5.46 -0.34
CA VAL A 135 8.76 6.78 -0.67
C VAL A 135 7.41 7.03 0.02
N SER A 136 6.67 5.96 0.32
CA SER A 136 5.34 6.03 0.95
C SER A 136 5.36 5.81 2.46
N GLN A 137 6.49 5.40 3.04
CA GLN A 137 6.65 5.08 4.45
C GLN A 137 6.09 6.17 5.36
N ILE A 138 5.35 5.76 6.39
CA ILE A 138 4.80 6.65 7.41
C ILE A 138 5.66 6.58 8.69
N ASP A 139 5.61 7.65 9.44
CA ASP A 139 6.06 7.62 10.83
C ASP A 139 5.08 6.79 11.65
N LEU A 140 5.55 5.70 12.21
CA LEU A 140 4.72 4.81 13.03
C LEU A 140 4.39 5.43 14.39
N GLY A 141 5.28 6.27 14.93
CA GLY A 141 5.13 6.92 16.22
C GLY A 141 5.20 5.98 17.41
N PHE A 142 4.89 6.51 18.57
CA PHE A 142 4.81 5.69 19.80
C PHE A 142 3.57 4.77 19.77
N PRO A 143 3.66 3.50 20.19
CA PRO A 143 4.82 2.83 20.81
C PRO A 143 5.78 2.14 19.83
N GLN A 144 5.51 2.11 18.54
CA GLN A 144 6.25 1.33 17.56
C GLN A 144 7.72 1.75 17.47
N ASP A 145 8.00 3.06 17.51
CA ASP A 145 9.37 3.58 17.45
C ASP A 145 10.20 3.08 18.64
N MET A 146 9.55 2.98 19.83
CA MET A 146 10.20 2.47 21.02
C MET A 146 10.38 0.95 20.95
N LEU A 147 9.37 0.23 20.44
CA LEU A 147 9.40 -1.23 20.34
C LEU A 147 10.42 -1.72 19.32
N ASN A 148 10.67 -0.95 18.25
CA ASN A 148 11.73 -1.25 17.28
C ASN A 148 13.14 -1.08 17.87
N GLY A 149 13.28 -0.35 19.00
CA GLY A 149 14.49 -0.24 19.80
C GLY A 149 14.69 -1.38 20.80
N ASN A 150 14.49 -2.62 20.39
CA ASN A 150 14.46 -3.82 21.25
C ASN A 150 15.60 -3.94 22.28
N ARG A 151 16.77 -3.38 21.97
CA ARG A 151 17.92 -3.35 22.90
C ARG A 151 17.65 -2.58 24.20
N TYR A 152 16.82 -1.54 24.16
CA TYR A 152 16.46 -0.77 25.34
C TYR A 152 15.49 -1.51 26.27
N ILE A 153 14.64 -2.37 25.70
CA ILE A 153 13.61 -3.11 26.44
C ILE A 153 14.18 -4.43 27.00
N PHE A 154 14.91 -5.16 26.18
CA PHE A 154 15.34 -6.53 26.47
C PHE A 154 16.86 -6.67 26.63
N GLY A 155 17.63 -5.61 26.40
CA GLY A 155 19.09 -5.61 26.50
C GLY A 155 19.75 -6.56 25.51
N ALA A 156 20.94 -7.07 25.88
CA ALA A 156 21.72 -7.98 25.04
C ALA A 156 21.13 -9.41 24.96
N THR A 157 20.00 -9.67 25.62
CA THR A 157 19.38 -11.00 25.67
C THR A 157 18.19 -11.15 24.72
N PHE A 158 17.87 -10.12 23.94
CA PHE A 158 16.73 -10.15 23.02
C PHE A 158 16.78 -11.35 22.04
N ASP A 159 17.98 -11.66 21.54
CA ASP A 159 18.16 -12.78 20.59
C ASP A 159 17.97 -14.17 21.23
N LYS A 160 17.95 -14.23 22.57
CA LYS A 160 17.72 -15.46 23.34
C LYS A 160 16.24 -15.67 23.68
N ILE A 161 15.38 -14.69 23.39
CA ILE A 161 13.95 -14.81 23.65
C ILE A 161 13.35 -15.71 22.57
N ASP A 162 12.70 -16.79 23.01
CA ASP A 162 11.96 -17.66 22.12
C ASP A 162 10.69 -16.95 21.61
N ASN A 163 10.82 -16.31 20.46
CA ASN A 163 9.71 -15.66 19.77
C ASN A 163 9.36 -16.47 18.53
N HIS A 164 8.41 -17.38 18.67
CA HIS A 164 7.94 -18.26 17.59
C HIS A 164 7.21 -17.53 16.44
N ARG A 165 7.06 -16.20 16.53
CA ARG A 165 6.38 -15.36 15.52
C ARG A 165 7.31 -14.28 14.97
N LYS A 166 8.56 -14.64 14.73
CA LYS A 166 9.51 -13.77 14.01
C LYS A 166 9.13 -13.63 12.54
#